data_d7c4aad5c4d5aca13a092d88ad71dfd9
#
_entry.id   d7c4aad5c4d5aca13a092d88ad71dfd9
#
_cell.length_a   1.000
_cell.length_b   1.000
_cell.length_c   1.000
_cell.angle_alpha   90.00
_cell.angle_beta   90.00
_cell.angle_gamma   90.00
#
_symmetry.space_group_name_H-M   'P 1'
#
loop_
_entity.id
_entity.type
_entity.pdbx_description
1 polymer ?
#
loop_
_entity_poly.entity_id
_entity_poly.type
_entity_poly.pdbx_seq_one_letter_code
_entity_poly.pdbx_strand_id
1 'polypeptide(L)'
;MSARASALQGDVWLNANESAWGNPADPDASTRRYPDPQPKGLRAALAQLYGCAPEQLLIGRGSDEAIDLLVRGLCVPERDAVVVTPPVFGMYAVCARLQSAPLVEVPLVDGADGLHADVPAIVQAALDAKAKLVFLCSPSNPAGSAIPLAEIEAALQALQGKALVVVDEAYGEFSDVPSAIGLLARYDNLAVLRTLSKAHALAAARIGSLIANAELIALLRRCQAPYPVPTPCAVMAEQALSAPALAVTQRRVTEIRAERARLHAALVQVAGVRQVYPSQGNFLLVRFDDAEAAFQALLEAGVVVRDQRAVPRLSDALRITIGTPDQNDRVLGALQRKQEAA
;
A
#
# COMPACT_ATOMS: atom_id res chain seq x y z
N MET A 1 27.98 6.98 4.55
CA MET A 1 27.87 5.49 4.51
C MET A 1 27.61 4.99 5.92
N SER A 2 26.68 4.03 6.08
CA SER A 2 26.43 3.43 7.39
C SER A 2 27.64 2.61 7.83
N ALA A 3 27.93 2.58 9.12
CA ALA A 3 29.05 1.79 9.68
C ALA A 3 28.91 0.28 9.39
N ARG A 4 27.69 -0.21 9.15
CA ARG A 4 27.40 -1.61 8.78
C ARG A 4 27.54 -1.89 7.29
N ALA A 5 27.64 -0.88 6.44
CA ALA A 5 27.84 -1.04 5.00
C ALA A 5 29.32 -1.25 4.61
N SER A 6 30.24 -1.27 5.60
CA SER A 6 31.65 -1.55 5.33
C SER A 6 31.85 -3.03 5.01
N ALA A 7 32.64 -3.32 3.97
CA ALA A 7 33.04 -4.68 3.59
C ALA A 7 34.07 -5.31 4.57
N LEU A 8 34.30 -4.66 5.73
CA LEU A 8 35.25 -5.14 6.72
C LEU A 8 34.72 -6.41 7.39
N GLN A 9 35.60 -7.38 7.59
CA GLN A 9 35.31 -8.61 8.30
C GLN A 9 36.12 -8.63 9.60
N GLY A 10 35.50 -9.12 10.67
CA GLY A 10 36.14 -9.23 11.96
C GLY A 10 35.20 -9.80 13.02
N ASP A 11 35.75 -10.35 14.08
CA ASP A 11 35.00 -10.95 15.18
C ASP A 11 34.60 -9.90 16.23
N VAL A 12 35.32 -8.79 16.31
CA VAL A 12 35.10 -7.70 17.25
C VAL A 12 34.73 -6.44 16.49
N TRP A 13 33.49 -5.99 16.69
CA TRP A 13 32.92 -4.81 16.02
C TRP A 13 32.85 -3.62 16.99
N LEU A 14 33.70 -2.62 16.76
CA LEU A 14 33.82 -1.40 17.56
C LEU A 14 33.72 -0.14 16.68
N ASN A 15 32.89 -0.18 15.65
CA ASN A 15 32.86 0.82 14.58
C ASN A 15 31.58 1.67 14.53
N ALA A 16 30.61 1.42 15.42
CA ALA A 16 29.30 2.06 15.37
C ALA A 16 28.84 2.66 16.72
N ASN A 17 29.75 2.77 17.70
CA ASN A 17 29.50 3.30 19.05
C ASN A 17 28.36 2.56 19.79
N GLU A 18 28.13 1.30 19.45
CA GLU A 18 27.12 0.45 20.07
C GLU A 18 27.60 0.01 21.47
N SER A 19 26.66 -0.25 22.40
CA SER A 19 27.00 -0.73 23.73
C SER A 19 27.81 -2.03 23.67
N ALA A 20 28.76 -2.19 24.58
CA ALA A 20 29.50 -3.43 24.76
C ALA A 20 28.63 -4.56 25.36
N TRP A 21 27.54 -4.22 26.03
CA TRP A 21 26.63 -5.14 26.74
C TRP A 21 25.21 -5.05 26.17
N GLY A 22 24.48 -6.18 26.19
CA GLY A 22 23.05 -6.22 25.88
C GLY A 22 22.22 -5.49 26.94
N ASN A 23 21.03 -5.02 26.56
CA ASN A 23 20.06 -4.47 27.51
C ASN A 23 19.39 -5.63 28.27
N PRO A 24 19.19 -5.54 29.63
CA PRO A 24 18.47 -6.58 30.37
C PRO A 24 17.04 -6.88 29.86
N ALA A 25 16.39 -5.93 29.20
CA ALA A 25 15.09 -6.13 28.57
C ALA A 25 15.15 -6.87 27.20
N ASP A 26 16.35 -7.11 26.67
CA ASP A 26 16.62 -7.84 25.44
C ASP A 26 17.59 -8.99 25.74
N PRO A 27 17.12 -10.12 26.32
CA PRO A 27 17.98 -11.20 26.78
C PRO A 27 18.89 -11.79 25.71
N ASP A 28 18.39 -11.82 24.47
CA ASP A 28 19.11 -12.35 23.32
C ASP A 28 20.05 -11.32 22.69
N ALA A 29 20.08 -10.11 23.21
CA ALA A 29 20.85 -8.97 22.68
C ALA A 29 20.60 -8.71 21.17
N SER A 30 19.41 -9.07 20.69
CA SER A 30 19.01 -9.02 19.28
C SER A 30 18.91 -7.59 18.74
N THR A 31 18.69 -6.60 19.64
CA THR A 31 18.57 -5.18 19.29
C THR A 31 19.81 -4.37 19.66
N ARG A 32 20.84 -4.98 20.24
CA ARG A 32 22.08 -4.30 20.65
C ARG A 32 22.86 -3.67 19.50
N ARG A 33 22.79 -4.28 18.33
CA ARG A 33 23.49 -3.84 17.12
C ARG A 33 22.56 -3.14 16.16
N TYR A 34 23.05 -2.12 15.45
CA TYR A 34 22.32 -1.56 14.31
C TYR A 34 21.98 -2.66 13.29
N PRO A 35 20.78 -2.64 12.70
CA PRO A 35 20.38 -3.64 11.73
C PRO A 35 21.19 -3.51 10.42
N ASP A 36 21.14 -4.55 9.59
CA ASP A 36 21.55 -4.43 8.19
C ASP A 36 20.64 -3.40 7.50
N PRO A 37 21.18 -2.41 6.79
CA PRO A 37 20.38 -1.44 6.03
C PRO A 37 19.38 -2.06 5.06
N GLN A 38 19.72 -3.22 4.50
CA GLN A 38 18.87 -4.01 3.63
C GLN A 38 19.06 -5.50 3.96
N PRO A 39 18.31 -6.05 4.95
CA PRO A 39 18.52 -7.40 5.46
C PRO A 39 18.53 -8.43 4.33
N LYS A 40 19.66 -9.11 4.14
CA LYS A 40 19.90 -9.96 2.95
C LYS A 40 18.90 -11.09 2.82
N GLY A 41 18.60 -11.80 3.93
CA GLY A 41 17.66 -12.91 3.96
C GLY A 41 16.24 -12.43 3.60
N LEU A 42 15.76 -11.38 4.26
CA LEU A 42 14.46 -10.79 3.95
C LEU A 42 14.38 -10.26 2.50
N ARG A 43 15.45 -9.62 2.02
CA ARG A 43 15.50 -9.11 0.65
C ARG A 43 15.42 -10.23 -0.38
N ALA A 44 16.12 -11.33 -0.16
CA ALA A 44 16.04 -12.52 -1.02
C ALA A 44 14.66 -13.16 -1.00
N ALA A 45 14.04 -13.30 0.19
CA ALA A 45 12.70 -13.86 0.34
C ALA A 45 11.62 -12.99 -0.35
N LEU A 46 11.70 -11.66 -0.20
CA LEU A 46 10.79 -10.73 -0.88
C LEU A 46 10.99 -10.73 -2.40
N ALA A 47 12.23 -10.77 -2.86
CA ALA A 47 12.54 -10.86 -4.30
C ALA A 47 11.97 -12.16 -4.91
N GLN A 48 12.08 -13.27 -4.20
CA GLN A 48 11.45 -14.53 -4.59
C GLN A 48 9.93 -14.45 -4.59
N LEU A 49 9.32 -13.85 -3.55
CA LEU A 49 7.87 -13.68 -3.44
C LEU A 49 7.30 -12.88 -4.61
N TYR A 50 8.00 -11.81 -5.01
CA TYR A 50 7.52 -10.89 -6.04
C TYR A 50 8.05 -11.21 -7.45
N GLY A 51 8.91 -12.21 -7.60
CA GLY A 51 9.45 -12.63 -8.90
C GLY A 51 10.36 -11.59 -9.55
N CYS A 52 11.16 -10.87 -8.75
CA CYS A 52 12.12 -9.87 -9.22
C CYS A 52 13.54 -10.18 -8.74
N ALA A 53 14.54 -9.52 -9.32
CA ALA A 53 15.90 -9.62 -8.82
C ALA A 53 16.09 -8.82 -7.51
N PRO A 54 16.94 -9.26 -6.57
CA PRO A 54 17.21 -8.51 -5.33
C PRO A 54 17.67 -7.07 -5.57
N GLU A 55 18.36 -6.79 -6.66
CA GLU A 55 18.84 -5.46 -7.06
C GLU A 55 17.69 -4.52 -7.46
N GLN A 56 16.57 -5.09 -7.85
CA GLN A 56 15.34 -4.37 -8.21
C GLN A 56 14.45 -4.06 -7.02
N LEU A 57 14.85 -4.42 -5.79
CA LEU A 57 14.03 -4.32 -4.58
C LEU A 57 14.70 -3.47 -3.50
N LEU A 58 13.95 -2.51 -2.95
CA LEU A 58 14.30 -1.70 -1.79
C LEU A 58 13.30 -1.96 -0.67
N ILE A 59 13.78 -2.39 0.49
CA ILE A 59 12.96 -2.58 1.69
C ILE A 59 12.90 -1.27 2.48
N GLY A 60 11.70 -0.88 2.93
CA GLY A 60 11.48 0.31 3.74
C GLY A 60 10.47 0.08 4.87
N ARG A 61 10.26 1.14 5.67
CA ARG A 61 9.29 1.19 6.78
C ARG A 61 7.85 1.32 6.28
N GLY A 62 7.34 0.25 5.66
CA GLY A 62 6.08 0.25 4.93
C GLY A 62 6.25 0.89 3.54
N SER A 63 5.19 0.83 2.72
CA SER A 63 5.15 1.53 1.44
C SER A 63 5.20 3.05 1.59
N ASP A 64 4.83 3.58 2.76
CA ASP A 64 4.87 5.02 3.06
C ASP A 64 6.27 5.61 2.89
N GLU A 65 7.33 4.90 3.37
CA GLU A 65 8.72 5.36 3.16
C GLU A 65 9.11 5.32 1.68
N ALA A 66 8.62 4.35 0.92
CA ALA A 66 8.88 4.29 -0.51
C ALA A 66 8.24 5.48 -1.26
N ILE A 67 7.02 5.88 -0.89
CA ILE A 67 6.35 7.06 -1.42
C ILE A 67 7.17 8.32 -1.11
N ASP A 68 7.59 8.50 0.15
CA ASP A 68 8.42 9.63 0.57
C ASP A 68 9.75 9.68 -0.21
N LEU A 69 10.44 8.53 -0.30
CA LEU A 69 11.71 8.45 -1.04
C LEU A 69 11.58 8.80 -2.52
N LEU A 70 10.51 8.34 -3.17
CA LEU A 70 10.25 8.65 -4.57
C LEU A 70 10.03 10.16 -4.76
N VAL A 71 9.16 10.75 -3.96
CA VAL A 71 8.85 12.18 -4.07
C VAL A 71 10.09 13.02 -3.71
N ARG A 72 10.69 12.77 -2.55
CA ARG A 72 11.84 13.53 -2.04
C ARG A 72 13.11 13.33 -2.87
N GLY A 73 13.30 12.13 -3.43
CA GLY A 73 14.49 11.80 -4.22
C GLY A 73 14.41 12.22 -5.68
N LEU A 74 13.21 12.39 -6.24
CA LEU A 74 13.03 12.62 -7.67
C LEU A 74 12.40 13.97 -8.03
N CYS A 75 11.64 14.60 -7.11
CA CYS A 75 10.97 15.86 -7.40
C CYS A 75 11.76 17.06 -6.87
N VAL A 76 12.12 17.96 -7.74
CA VAL A 76 12.63 19.28 -7.36
C VAL A 76 11.45 20.13 -6.88
N PRO A 77 11.55 20.74 -5.67
CA PRO A 77 10.50 21.58 -5.11
C PRO A 77 9.99 22.63 -6.10
N GLU A 78 8.70 22.91 -6.06
CA GLU A 78 8.00 23.94 -6.86
C GLU A 78 8.06 23.74 -8.38
N ARG A 79 8.81 22.74 -8.87
CA ARG A 79 9.01 22.49 -10.29
C ARG A 79 8.40 21.17 -10.77
N ASP A 80 8.73 20.07 -10.09
CA ASP A 80 8.40 18.74 -10.57
C ASP A 80 7.08 18.29 -9.97
N ALA A 81 6.04 18.20 -10.80
CA ALA A 81 4.69 17.86 -10.36
C ALA A 81 4.50 16.36 -10.08
N VAL A 82 3.54 16.09 -9.19
CA VAL A 82 3.07 14.74 -8.83
C VAL A 82 1.59 14.63 -9.20
N VAL A 83 1.22 13.61 -9.98
CA VAL A 83 -0.18 13.32 -10.34
C VAL A 83 -0.75 12.29 -9.38
N VAL A 84 -1.97 12.54 -8.88
CA VAL A 84 -2.74 11.64 -8.01
C VAL A 84 -4.20 11.58 -8.43
N THR A 85 -4.92 10.55 -7.99
CA THR A 85 -6.29 10.24 -8.42
C THR A 85 -7.29 10.20 -7.25
N PRO A 86 -7.65 11.36 -6.65
CA PRO A 86 -8.58 11.38 -5.52
C PRO A 86 -10.01 10.91 -5.88
N PRO A 87 -10.75 10.28 -4.92
CA PRO A 87 -10.32 9.93 -3.58
C PRO A 87 -9.31 8.77 -3.58
N VAL A 88 -8.15 8.98 -3.00
CA VAL A 88 -7.05 8.00 -2.99
C VAL A 88 -6.28 8.08 -1.67
N PHE A 89 -5.36 7.16 -1.45
CA PHE A 89 -4.50 7.12 -0.27
C PHE A 89 -3.77 8.46 -0.06
N GLY A 90 -4.01 9.09 1.10
CA GLY A 90 -3.59 10.47 1.36
C GLY A 90 -2.08 10.72 1.41
N MET A 91 -1.26 9.68 1.61
CA MET A 91 0.20 9.85 1.74
C MET A 91 0.86 10.38 0.47
N TYR A 92 0.32 10.12 -0.72
CA TYR A 92 0.87 10.71 -1.95
C TYR A 92 0.83 12.24 -1.90
N ALA A 93 -0.32 12.80 -1.56
CA ALA A 93 -0.49 14.24 -1.42
C ALA A 93 0.28 14.81 -0.23
N VAL A 94 0.38 14.08 0.89
CA VAL A 94 1.18 14.49 2.05
C VAL A 94 2.65 14.60 1.67
N CYS A 95 3.23 13.58 1.04
CA CYS A 95 4.64 13.59 0.63
C CYS A 95 4.91 14.67 -0.43
N ALA A 96 4.00 14.87 -1.40
CA ALA A 96 4.12 15.93 -2.39
C ALA A 96 4.15 17.32 -1.72
N ARG A 97 3.24 17.58 -0.77
CA ARG A 97 3.19 18.86 -0.03
C ARG A 97 4.41 19.08 0.85
N LEU A 98 4.91 18.04 1.53
CA LEU A 98 6.13 18.10 2.34
C LEU A 98 7.36 18.46 1.49
N GLN A 99 7.39 18.01 0.24
CA GLN A 99 8.44 18.31 -0.73
C GLN A 99 8.21 19.64 -1.48
N SER A 100 7.09 20.32 -1.23
CA SER A 100 6.64 21.47 -2.04
C SER A 100 6.53 21.13 -3.54
N ALA A 101 6.25 19.87 -3.88
CA ALA A 101 6.00 19.45 -5.26
C ALA A 101 4.58 19.85 -5.67
N PRO A 102 4.38 20.49 -6.85
CA PRO A 102 3.04 20.79 -7.36
C PRO A 102 2.20 19.49 -7.45
N LEU A 103 0.98 19.55 -6.93
CA LEU A 103 0.05 18.40 -6.94
C LEU A 103 -0.97 18.61 -8.06
N VAL A 104 -1.07 17.61 -8.94
CA VAL A 104 -2.06 17.56 -10.01
C VAL A 104 -3.07 16.46 -9.67
N GLU A 105 -4.32 16.84 -9.50
CA GLU A 105 -5.39 15.93 -9.13
C GLU A 105 -6.26 15.60 -10.33
N VAL A 106 -6.34 14.31 -10.69
CA VAL A 106 -7.28 13.77 -11.69
C VAL A 106 -8.25 12.87 -10.94
N PRO A 107 -9.43 13.35 -10.58
CA PRO A 107 -10.37 12.60 -9.76
C PRO A 107 -10.82 11.30 -10.41
N LEU A 108 -11.04 10.26 -9.58
CA LEU A 108 -11.70 9.04 -10.04
C LEU A 108 -13.09 9.37 -10.60
N VAL A 109 -13.47 8.65 -11.64
CA VAL A 109 -14.80 8.72 -12.26
C VAL A 109 -15.74 7.77 -11.53
N ASP A 110 -16.90 8.29 -11.10
CA ASP A 110 -17.96 7.49 -10.49
C ASP A 110 -18.86 6.96 -11.61
N GLY A 111 -18.77 5.68 -11.91
CA GLY A 111 -19.48 4.99 -12.96
C GLY A 111 -20.40 3.89 -12.42
N ALA A 112 -21.15 3.25 -13.32
CA ALA A 112 -22.03 2.14 -12.96
C ALA A 112 -21.25 0.96 -12.30
N ASP A 113 -20.01 0.75 -12.71
CA ASP A 113 -19.15 -0.34 -12.24
C ASP A 113 -18.24 0.09 -11.06
N GLY A 114 -18.41 1.29 -10.52
CA GLY A 114 -17.67 1.80 -9.39
C GLY A 114 -16.83 3.04 -9.68
N LEU A 115 -16.02 3.44 -8.68
CA LEU A 115 -15.05 4.51 -8.81
C LEU A 115 -13.81 3.98 -9.53
N HIS A 116 -13.48 4.50 -10.71
CA HIS A 116 -12.35 4.02 -11.50
C HIS A 116 -11.45 5.18 -11.98
N ALA A 117 -10.20 4.85 -12.28
CA ALA A 117 -9.22 5.79 -12.83
C ALA A 117 -9.47 5.99 -14.33
N ASP A 118 -9.50 7.24 -14.77
CA ASP A 118 -9.46 7.61 -16.19
C ASP A 118 -7.99 7.72 -16.63
N VAL A 119 -7.40 6.60 -17.04
CA VAL A 119 -5.98 6.53 -17.37
C VAL A 119 -5.59 7.45 -18.51
N PRO A 120 -6.38 7.59 -19.62
CA PRO A 120 -6.14 8.60 -20.64
C PRO A 120 -6.07 10.03 -20.09
N ALA A 121 -7.02 10.43 -19.23
CA ALA A 121 -7.01 11.76 -18.60
C ALA A 121 -5.81 11.95 -17.66
N ILE A 122 -5.42 10.91 -16.91
CA ILE A 122 -4.23 10.92 -16.05
C ILE A 122 -2.96 11.14 -16.88
N VAL A 123 -2.81 10.42 -17.98
CA VAL A 123 -1.67 10.56 -18.90
C VAL A 123 -1.62 11.96 -19.47
N GLN A 124 -2.76 12.49 -19.95
CA GLN A 124 -2.82 13.85 -20.51
C GLN A 124 -2.42 14.90 -19.47
N ALA A 125 -2.98 14.81 -18.25
CA ALA A 125 -2.64 15.73 -17.16
C ALA A 125 -1.15 15.65 -16.77
N ALA A 126 -0.57 14.45 -16.79
CA ALA A 126 0.86 14.25 -16.52
C ALA A 126 1.75 14.90 -17.61
N LEU A 127 1.36 14.81 -18.87
CA LEU A 127 2.07 15.43 -19.99
C LEU A 127 1.98 16.95 -19.93
N ASP A 128 0.78 17.50 -19.71
CA ASP A 128 0.52 18.94 -19.65
C ASP A 128 1.28 19.61 -18.50
N ALA A 129 1.29 18.95 -17.33
CA ALA A 129 2.00 19.42 -16.14
C ALA A 129 3.51 19.11 -16.16
N LYS A 130 4.00 18.37 -17.16
CA LYS A 130 5.36 17.81 -17.18
C LYS A 130 5.69 17.09 -15.86
N ALA A 131 4.74 16.29 -15.39
CA ALA A 131 4.84 15.63 -14.10
C ALA A 131 6.05 14.71 -14.04
N LYS A 132 6.66 14.63 -12.86
CA LYS A 132 7.77 13.71 -12.58
C LYS A 132 7.30 12.35 -12.13
N LEU A 133 6.20 12.32 -11.35
CA LEU A 133 5.62 11.11 -10.78
C LEU A 133 4.12 11.04 -11.06
N VAL A 134 3.64 9.84 -11.36
CA VAL A 134 2.22 9.52 -11.49
C VAL A 134 1.92 8.35 -10.57
N PHE A 135 1.09 8.54 -9.54
CA PHE A 135 0.66 7.46 -8.64
C PHE A 135 -0.65 6.84 -9.12
N LEU A 136 -0.60 5.54 -9.38
CA LEU A 136 -1.75 4.69 -9.70
C LEU A 136 -1.96 3.70 -8.55
N CYS A 137 -3.01 3.89 -7.74
CA CYS A 137 -3.36 2.98 -6.65
C CYS A 137 -4.24 1.85 -7.19
N SER A 138 -3.72 0.63 -7.24
CA SER A 138 -4.42 -0.52 -7.84
C SER A 138 -4.14 -1.83 -7.08
N PRO A 139 -5.12 -2.36 -6.32
CA PRO A 139 -6.46 -1.81 -6.04
C PRO A 139 -6.46 -0.49 -5.29
N SER A 140 -7.38 0.40 -5.67
CA SER A 140 -7.48 1.75 -5.11
C SER A 140 -8.02 1.73 -3.67
N ASN A 141 -7.51 2.62 -2.83
CA ASN A 141 -8.00 2.87 -1.49
C ASN A 141 -8.44 4.34 -1.39
N PRO A 142 -9.74 4.65 -1.14
CA PRO A 142 -10.78 3.76 -0.60
C PRO A 142 -11.71 3.10 -1.63
N ALA A 143 -11.54 3.32 -2.92
CA ALA A 143 -12.50 2.91 -3.94
C ALA A 143 -12.63 1.38 -4.11
N GLY A 144 -11.52 0.64 -3.99
CA GLY A 144 -11.50 -0.81 -4.18
C GLY A 144 -11.27 -1.26 -5.62
N SER A 145 -11.40 -0.39 -6.60
CA SER A 145 -11.21 -0.70 -8.02
C SER A 145 -9.76 -1.01 -8.35
N ALA A 146 -9.53 -1.94 -9.26
CA ALA A 146 -8.22 -2.22 -9.83
C ALA A 146 -8.15 -1.68 -11.27
N ILE A 147 -6.99 -1.18 -11.65
CA ILE A 147 -6.71 -0.70 -13.01
C ILE A 147 -6.28 -1.91 -13.84
N PRO A 148 -6.90 -2.18 -15.00
CA PRO A 148 -6.47 -3.25 -15.90
C PRO A 148 -4.98 -3.12 -16.29
N LEU A 149 -4.28 -4.24 -16.34
CA LEU A 149 -2.83 -4.23 -16.63
C LEU A 149 -2.52 -3.58 -17.99
N ALA A 150 -3.41 -3.73 -18.99
CA ALA A 150 -3.26 -3.11 -20.29
C ALA A 150 -3.33 -1.56 -20.24
N GLU A 151 -4.13 -1.01 -19.34
CA GLU A 151 -4.21 0.44 -19.14
C GLU A 151 -2.97 0.98 -18.41
N ILE A 152 -2.45 0.23 -17.42
CA ILE A 152 -1.17 0.54 -16.79
C ILE A 152 -0.05 0.54 -17.83
N GLU A 153 -0.04 -0.47 -18.72
CA GLU A 153 0.94 -0.56 -19.80
C GLU A 153 0.82 0.61 -20.79
N ALA A 154 -0.39 1.00 -21.15
CA ALA A 154 -0.62 2.17 -22.02
C ALA A 154 -0.07 3.48 -21.38
N ALA A 155 -0.27 3.65 -20.07
CA ALA A 155 0.30 4.79 -19.34
C ALA A 155 1.83 4.77 -19.35
N LEU A 156 2.45 3.60 -19.13
CA LEU A 156 3.91 3.43 -19.19
C LEU A 156 4.47 3.80 -20.56
N GLN A 157 3.84 3.34 -21.65
CA GLN A 157 4.24 3.68 -23.02
C GLN A 157 4.17 5.18 -23.29
N ALA A 158 3.05 5.82 -22.94
CA ALA A 158 2.82 7.24 -23.20
C ALA A 158 3.76 8.15 -22.39
N LEU A 159 4.15 7.73 -21.21
CA LEU A 159 4.98 8.49 -20.26
C LEU A 159 6.46 8.08 -20.28
N GLN A 160 6.87 7.16 -21.17
CA GLN A 160 8.25 6.71 -21.26
C GLN A 160 9.20 7.89 -21.51
N GLY A 161 10.29 7.96 -20.74
CA GLY A 161 11.24 9.07 -20.80
C GLY A 161 10.74 10.42 -20.27
N LYS A 162 9.49 10.50 -19.77
CA LYS A 162 8.86 11.73 -19.29
C LYS A 162 8.53 11.69 -17.80
N ALA A 163 7.85 10.64 -17.33
CA ALA A 163 7.46 10.48 -15.94
C ALA A 163 7.63 9.03 -15.48
N LEU A 164 7.89 8.85 -14.18
CA LEU A 164 7.83 7.55 -13.51
C LEU A 164 6.38 7.26 -13.13
N VAL A 165 5.87 6.11 -13.55
CA VAL A 165 4.57 5.58 -13.13
C VAL A 165 4.78 4.69 -11.92
N VAL A 166 4.15 5.03 -10.80
CA VAL A 166 4.21 4.31 -9.54
C VAL A 166 2.88 3.58 -9.33
N VAL A 167 2.90 2.27 -9.43
CA VAL A 167 1.71 1.43 -9.18
C VAL A 167 1.75 0.96 -7.74
N ASP A 168 0.81 1.43 -6.92
CA ASP A 168 0.69 1.01 -5.53
C ASP A 168 -0.22 -0.22 -5.43
N GLU A 169 0.39 -1.38 -5.23
CA GLU A 169 -0.26 -2.67 -5.09
C GLU A 169 -0.33 -3.14 -3.63
N ALA A 170 -0.57 -2.23 -2.69
CA ALA A 170 -0.69 -2.60 -1.27
C ALA A 170 -1.79 -3.65 -1.00
N TYR A 171 -2.73 -3.81 -1.90
CA TYR A 171 -3.83 -4.78 -1.86
C TYR A 171 -3.74 -5.84 -2.96
N GLY A 172 -2.61 -5.93 -3.65
CA GLY A 172 -2.43 -6.77 -4.84
C GLY A 172 -2.72 -8.25 -4.61
N GLU A 173 -2.47 -8.80 -3.40
CA GLU A 173 -2.78 -10.20 -3.07
C GLU A 173 -4.28 -10.52 -3.11
N PHE A 174 -5.15 -9.52 -2.95
CA PHE A 174 -6.61 -9.68 -2.99
C PHE A 174 -7.21 -9.46 -4.39
N SER A 175 -6.40 -8.99 -5.34
CA SER A 175 -6.82 -8.64 -6.69
C SER A 175 -6.82 -9.86 -7.63
N ASP A 176 -7.69 -9.80 -8.64
CA ASP A 176 -7.68 -10.71 -9.78
C ASP A 176 -6.81 -10.18 -10.93
N VAL A 177 -6.45 -8.89 -10.89
CA VAL A 177 -5.58 -8.26 -11.90
C VAL A 177 -4.14 -8.69 -11.64
N PRO A 178 -3.40 -9.15 -12.66
CA PRO A 178 -1.98 -9.47 -12.53
C PRO A 178 -1.16 -8.26 -12.10
N SER A 179 -0.09 -8.51 -11.31
CA SER A 179 0.82 -7.45 -10.86
C SER A 179 1.54 -6.77 -12.03
N ALA A 180 1.69 -5.46 -11.93
CA ALA A 180 2.49 -4.66 -12.86
C ALA A 180 4.01 -5.01 -12.80
N ILE A 181 4.47 -5.75 -11.79
CA ILE A 181 5.86 -6.25 -11.71
C ILE A 181 6.26 -7.01 -12.98
N GLY A 182 5.32 -7.73 -13.61
CA GLY A 182 5.55 -8.42 -14.88
C GLY A 182 5.95 -7.50 -16.05
N LEU A 183 5.74 -6.19 -15.92
CA LEU A 183 6.10 -5.19 -16.93
C LEU A 183 7.51 -4.61 -16.76
N LEU A 184 8.18 -4.85 -15.62
CA LEU A 184 9.50 -4.28 -15.30
C LEU A 184 10.60 -4.58 -16.33
N ALA A 185 10.51 -5.74 -17.00
CA ALA A 185 11.50 -6.10 -18.02
C ALA A 185 11.38 -5.26 -19.31
N ARG A 186 10.24 -4.57 -19.51
CA ARG A 186 9.94 -3.79 -20.71
C ARG A 186 9.92 -2.28 -20.48
N TYR A 187 9.71 -1.85 -19.23
CA TYR A 187 9.53 -0.44 -18.90
C TYR A 187 10.42 -0.03 -17.73
N ASP A 188 11.38 0.82 -17.98
CA ASP A 188 12.29 1.40 -16.99
C ASP A 188 11.66 2.53 -16.17
N ASN A 189 10.55 3.09 -16.66
CA ASN A 189 9.75 4.10 -16.00
C ASN A 189 8.62 3.53 -15.12
N LEU A 190 8.74 2.27 -14.67
CA LEU A 190 7.82 1.62 -13.73
C LEU A 190 8.44 1.49 -12.34
N ALA A 191 7.66 1.82 -11.32
CA ALA A 191 7.91 1.44 -9.94
C ALA A 191 6.65 0.80 -9.34
N VAL A 192 6.80 -0.28 -8.56
CA VAL A 192 5.68 -0.96 -7.91
C VAL A 192 5.90 -0.96 -6.40
N LEU A 193 4.85 -0.59 -5.65
CA LEU A 193 4.85 -0.62 -4.19
C LEU A 193 4.12 -1.87 -3.70
N ARG A 194 4.74 -2.56 -2.74
CA ARG A 194 4.18 -3.73 -2.06
C ARG A 194 4.35 -3.59 -0.55
N THR A 195 3.54 -4.31 0.23
CA THR A 195 3.61 -4.25 1.69
C THR A 195 3.20 -5.56 2.34
N LEU A 196 3.84 -5.91 3.46
CA LEU A 196 3.39 -7.03 4.29
C LEU A 196 2.29 -6.62 5.30
N SER A 197 1.85 -5.37 5.28
CA SER A 197 0.86 -4.82 6.24
C SER A 197 -0.55 -5.38 6.06
N LYS A 198 -0.93 -5.87 4.89
CA LYS A 198 -2.31 -6.25 4.55
C LYS A 198 -2.48 -7.77 4.52
N ALA A 199 -2.26 -8.43 3.41
CA ALA A 199 -2.46 -9.87 3.26
C ALA A 199 -1.61 -10.69 4.22
N HIS A 200 -0.38 -10.26 4.51
CA HIS A 200 0.55 -10.95 5.41
C HIS A 200 0.34 -10.63 6.91
N ALA A 201 -0.63 -9.79 7.27
CA ALA A 201 -0.99 -9.45 8.66
C ALA A 201 0.16 -8.87 9.51
N LEU A 202 1.14 -8.20 8.90
CA LEU A 202 2.32 -7.63 9.55
C LEU A 202 2.30 -6.08 9.56
N ALA A 203 1.14 -5.48 9.79
CA ALA A 203 0.99 -4.02 9.78
C ALA A 203 1.94 -3.31 10.77
N ALA A 204 2.11 -3.86 11.97
CA ALA A 204 2.98 -3.30 13.00
C ALA A 204 4.49 -3.54 12.76
N ALA A 205 4.86 -4.53 11.94
CA ALA A 205 6.26 -4.79 11.59
C ALA A 205 6.84 -3.73 10.64
N ARG A 206 5.97 -2.95 9.97
CA ARG A 206 6.36 -1.85 9.08
C ARG A 206 7.30 -2.29 7.96
N ILE A 207 6.96 -3.35 7.23
CA ILE A 207 7.73 -3.83 6.07
C ILE A 207 6.98 -3.50 4.79
N GLY A 208 7.62 -2.70 3.94
CA GLY A 208 7.20 -2.39 2.59
C GLY A 208 8.34 -2.57 1.60
N SER A 209 7.99 -2.70 0.34
CA SER A 209 8.93 -2.89 -0.75
C SER A 209 8.64 -1.92 -1.88
N LEU A 210 9.68 -1.30 -2.40
CA LEU A 210 9.69 -0.62 -3.69
C LEU A 210 10.42 -1.52 -4.69
N ILE A 211 9.78 -1.80 -5.80
CA ILE A 211 10.30 -2.67 -6.86
C ILE A 211 10.37 -1.85 -8.14
N ALA A 212 11.57 -1.72 -8.72
CA ALA A 212 11.81 -0.91 -9.90
C ALA A 212 13.09 -1.38 -10.62
N ASN A 213 13.51 -0.67 -11.66
CA ASN A 213 14.81 -0.97 -12.25
C ASN A 213 15.96 -0.77 -11.24
N ALA A 214 17.05 -1.51 -11.41
CA ALA A 214 18.15 -1.57 -10.44
C ALA A 214 18.86 -0.20 -10.26
N GLU A 215 18.90 0.63 -11.27
CA GLU A 215 19.55 1.97 -11.21
C GLU A 215 18.74 2.91 -10.32
N LEU A 216 17.40 2.92 -10.45
CA LEU A 216 16.51 3.69 -9.59
C LEU A 216 16.61 3.21 -8.14
N ILE A 217 16.61 1.90 -7.91
CA ILE A 217 16.78 1.32 -6.57
C ILE A 217 18.12 1.75 -5.96
N ALA A 218 19.21 1.70 -6.72
CA ALA A 218 20.53 2.11 -6.25
C ALA A 218 20.58 3.61 -5.91
N LEU A 219 19.88 4.45 -6.67
CA LEU A 219 19.75 5.88 -6.40
C LEU A 219 18.99 6.14 -5.10
N LEU A 220 17.78 5.58 -4.96
CA LEU A 220 16.92 5.78 -3.79
C LEU A 220 17.53 5.21 -2.51
N ARG A 221 18.29 4.13 -2.61
CA ARG A 221 19.04 3.56 -1.49
C ARG A 221 20.06 4.55 -0.90
N ARG A 222 20.60 5.46 -1.68
CA ARG A 222 21.49 6.53 -1.17
C ARG A 222 20.75 7.63 -0.43
N CYS A 223 19.46 7.78 -0.71
CA CYS A 223 18.58 8.77 -0.07
C CYS A 223 17.87 8.21 1.18
N GLN A 224 17.86 6.89 1.35
CA GLN A 224 17.18 6.21 2.45
C GLN A 224 17.92 6.39 3.78
N ALA A 225 17.17 6.46 4.88
CA ALA A 225 17.73 6.41 6.22
C ALA A 225 18.61 5.14 6.39
N PRO A 226 19.74 5.20 7.11
CA PRO A 226 20.73 4.12 7.10
C PRO A 226 20.23 2.80 7.70
N TYR A 227 19.21 2.81 8.54
CA TYR A 227 18.71 1.63 9.27
C TYR A 227 17.17 1.64 9.29
N PRO A 228 16.51 1.42 8.13
CA PRO A 228 15.06 1.63 8.02
C PRO A 228 14.24 0.58 8.78
N VAL A 229 14.73 -0.65 8.88
CA VAL A 229 13.97 -1.78 9.42
C VAL A 229 14.68 -2.38 10.64
N PRO A 230 14.03 -2.42 11.82
CA PRO A 230 14.56 -3.07 13.01
C PRO A 230 14.79 -4.58 12.79
N THR A 231 15.87 -5.13 13.37
CA THR A 231 16.21 -6.56 13.26
C THR A 231 15.05 -7.49 13.65
N PRO A 232 14.34 -7.30 14.78
CA PRO A 232 13.23 -8.19 15.15
C PRO A 232 12.10 -8.21 14.10
N CYS A 233 11.80 -7.05 13.50
CA CYS A 233 10.78 -6.94 12.44
C CYS A 233 11.24 -7.64 11.16
N ALA A 234 12.52 -7.52 10.81
CA ALA A 234 13.09 -8.18 9.64
C ALA A 234 13.06 -9.71 9.78
N VAL A 235 13.46 -10.23 10.96
CA VAL A 235 13.43 -11.67 11.27
C VAL A 235 12.00 -12.21 11.23
N MET A 236 11.06 -11.52 11.87
CA MET A 236 9.63 -11.89 11.84
C MET A 236 9.08 -11.92 10.41
N ALA A 237 9.40 -10.91 9.59
CA ALA A 237 8.98 -10.84 8.21
C ALA A 237 9.57 -11.98 7.37
N GLU A 238 10.85 -12.32 7.56
CA GLU A 238 11.50 -13.43 6.87
C GLU A 238 10.83 -14.78 7.22
N GLN A 239 10.51 -15.01 8.49
CA GLN A 239 9.76 -16.19 8.93
C GLN A 239 8.36 -16.26 8.32
N ALA A 240 7.66 -15.12 8.22
CA ALA A 240 6.35 -15.03 7.60
C ALA A 240 6.35 -15.31 6.08
N LEU A 241 7.51 -15.28 5.45
CA LEU A 241 7.71 -15.61 4.03
C LEU A 241 8.15 -17.07 3.80
N SER A 242 8.21 -17.89 4.85
CA SER A 242 8.43 -19.34 4.70
C SER A 242 7.25 -19.99 3.96
N ALA A 243 7.51 -21.09 3.24
CA ALA A 243 6.48 -21.78 2.48
C ALA A 243 5.24 -22.17 3.31
N PRO A 244 5.35 -22.68 4.56
CA PRO A 244 4.17 -22.94 5.39
C PRO A 244 3.38 -21.67 5.74
N ALA A 245 4.06 -20.56 6.05
CA ALA A 245 3.40 -19.30 6.39
C ALA A 245 2.70 -18.69 5.16
N LEU A 246 3.33 -18.74 3.98
CA LEU A 246 2.73 -18.29 2.73
C LEU A 246 1.49 -19.11 2.36
N ALA A 247 1.48 -20.43 2.60
CA ALA A 247 0.31 -21.28 2.41
C ALA A 247 -0.86 -20.86 3.31
N VAL A 248 -0.59 -20.45 4.55
CA VAL A 248 -1.62 -19.89 5.46
C VAL A 248 -2.12 -18.56 4.93
N THR A 249 -1.24 -17.67 4.52
CA THR A 249 -1.59 -16.36 3.94
C THR A 249 -2.51 -16.54 2.73
N GLN A 250 -2.18 -17.44 1.81
CA GLN A 250 -2.98 -17.71 0.62
C GLN A 250 -4.39 -18.21 0.95
N ARG A 251 -4.54 -19.13 1.91
CA ARG A 251 -5.87 -19.57 2.37
C ARG A 251 -6.69 -18.41 2.93
N ARG A 252 -6.08 -17.57 3.78
CA ARG A 252 -6.74 -16.39 4.34
C ARG A 252 -7.14 -15.37 3.29
N VAL A 253 -6.32 -15.16 2.26
CA VAL A 253 -6.67 -14.32 1.12
C VAL A 253 -7.91 -14.87 0.41
N THR A 254 -7.98 -16.19 0.18
CA THR A 254 -9.14 -16.84 -0.43
C THR A 254 -10.40 -16.67 0.44
N GLU A 255 -10.29 -16.86 1.75
CA GLU A 255 -11.40 -16.66 2.71
C GLU A 255 -11.88 -15.19 2.70
N ILE A 256 -10.97 -14.22 2.74
CA ILE A 256 -11.30 -12.78 2.68
C ILE A 256 -12.00 -12.43 1.36
N ARG A 257 -11.57 -13.01 0.24
CA ARG A 257 -12.23 -12.78 -1.07
C ARG A 257 -13.64 -13.35 -1.10
N ALA A 258 -13.86 -14.53 -0.53
CA ALA A 258 -15.19 -15.14 -0.40
C ALA A 258 -16.09 -14.30 0.52
N GLU A 259 -15.59 -13.89 1.68
CA GLU A 259 -16.30 -13.03 2.63
C GLU A 259 -16.60 -11.64 2.06
N ARG A 260 -15.70 -11.07 1.27
CA ARG A 260 -15.93 -9.82 0.54
C ARG A 260 -17.14 -9.93 -0.37
N ALA A 261 -17.22 -11.00 -1.15
CA ALA A 261 -18.36 -11.25 -2.05
C ALA A 261 -19.66 -11.45 -1.26
N ARG A 262 -19.63 -12.22 -0.17
CA ARG A 262 -20.78 -12.45 0.71
C ARG A 262 -21.26 -11.15 1.35
N LEU A 263 -20.36 -10.38 1.95
CA LEU A 263 -20.71 -9.12 2.62
C LEU A 263 -21.22 -8.09 1.62
N HIS A 264 -20.62 -8.00 0.43
CA HIS A 264 -21.11 -7.13 -0.64
C HIS A 264 -22.56 -7.46 -1.01
N ALA A 265 -22.85 -8.73 -1.30
CA ALA A 265 -24.20 -9.17 -1.66
C ALA A 265 -25.23 -8.92 -0.56
N ALA A 266 -24.85 -9.10 0.71
CA ALA A 266 -25.72 -8.85 1.85
C ALA A 266 -25.97 -7.35 2.06
N LEU A 267 -24.93 -6.50 2.00
CA LEU A 267 -25.05 -5.05 2.20
C LEU A 267 -25.92 -4.37 1.15
N VAL A 268 -25.92 -4.85 -0.10
CA VAL A 268 -26.80 -4.33 -1.16
C VAL A 268 -28.29 -4.49 -0.78
N GLN A 269 -28.64 -5.47 0.07
CA GLN A 269 -30.01 -5.72 0.51
C GLN A 269 -30.39 -4.96 1.81
N VAL A 270 -29.45 -4.26 2.43
CA VAL A 270 -29.70 -3.50 3.66
C VAL A 270 -30.37 -2.18 3.28
N ALA A 271 -31.56 -1.88 3.83
CA ALA A 271 -32.23 -0.59 3.61
C ALA A 271 -31.35 0.54 4.15
N GLY A 272 -31.37 1.69 3.49
CA GLY A 272 -30.49 2.82 3.80
C GLY A 272 -29.05 2.66 3.30
N VAL A 273 -28.68 1.51 2.73
CA VAL A 273 -27.47 1.37 1.90
C VAL A 273 -27.81 1.80 0.48
N ARG A 274 -27.20 2.89 0.06
CA ARG A 274 -27.44 3.46 -1.28
C ARG A 274 -26.60 2.80 -2.36
N GLN A 275 -25.36 2.46 -2.03
CA GLN A 275 -24.43 1.82 -2.97
C GLN A 275 -23.32 1.07 -2.23
N VAL A 276 -22.98 -0.10 -2.71
CA VAL A 276 -21.81 -0.86 -2.31
C VAL A 276 -20.90 -0.96 -3.52
N TYR A 277 -19.72 -0.38 -3.46
CA TYR A 277 -18.78 -0.41 -4.57
C TYR A 277 -18.11 -1.79 -4.70
N PRO A 278 -17.98 -2.35 -5.92
CA PRO A 278 -17.14 -3.51 -6.16
C PRO A 278 -15.70 -3.27 -5.73
N SER A 279 -15.07 -4.27 -5.13
CA SER A 279 -13.72 -4.11 -4.61
C SER A 279 -12.82 -5.30 -4.95
N GLN A 280 -11.56 -4.99 -5.24
CA GLN A 280 -10.44 -5.93 -5.38
C GLN A 280 -9.49 -5.88 -4.15
N GLY A 281 -9.84 -5.07 -3.13
CA GLY A 281 -9.11 -4.99 -1.86
C GLY A 281 -9.70 -5.89 -0.76
N ASN A 282 -9.25 -5.74 0.48
CA ASN A 282 -9.81 -6.40 1.66
C ASN A 282 -10.81 -5.50 2.41
N PHE A 283 -11.56 -4.69 1.69
CA PHE A 283 -12.56 -3.77 2.23
C PHE A 283 -13.64 -3.49 1.17
N LEU A 284 -14.75 -2.92 1.63
CA LEU A 284 -15.81 -2.36 0.79
C LEU A 284 -15.97 -0.89 1.11
N LEU A 285 -16.17 -0.06 0.09
CA LEU A 285 -16.66 1.31 0.22
C LEU A 285 -18.18 1.26 0.06
N VAL A 286 -18.89 1.82 1.03
CA VAL A 286 -20.36 1.75 1.11
C VAL A 286 -20.91 3.16 1.30
N ARG A 287 -21.87 3.57 0.47
CA ARG A 287 -22.63 4.81 0.61
C ARG A 287 -23.95 4.54 1.30
N PHE A 288 -24.37 5.46 2.14
CA PHE A 288 -25.60 5.38 2.93
C PHE A 288 -26.48 6.61 2.69
N ASP A 289 -27.78 6.45 2.88
CA ASP A 289 -28.72 7.58 2.94
C ASP A 289 -28.44 8.49 4.15
N ASP A 290 -28.10 7.86 5.28
CA ASP A 290 -27.64 8.52 6.50
C ASP A 290 -26.37 7.80 7.02
N ALA A 291 -25.20 8.27 6.56
CA ALA A 291 -23.92 7.69 6.95
C ALA A 291 -23.54 7.97 8.41
N GLU A 292 -24.02 9.07 9.01
CA GLU A 292 -23.82 9.35 10.45
C GLU A 292 -24.51 8.28 11.28
N ALA A 293 -25.79 8.07 11.02
CA ALA A 293 -26.56 7.11 11.76
C ALA A 293 -26.07 5.65 11.53
N ALA A 294 -25.58 5.30 10.32
CA ALA A 294 -24.95 4.02 10.06
C ALA A 294 -23.64 3.87 10.85
N PHE A 295 -22.82 4.92 10.91
CA PHE A 295 -21.58 4.95 11.68
C PHE A 295 -21.85 4.77 13.18
N GLN A 296 -22.83 5.48 13.74
CA GLN A 296 -23.20 5.36 15.16
C GLN A 296 -23.73 3.95 15.49
N ALA A 297 -24.61 3.38 14.65
CA ALA A 297 -25.11 2.02 14.86
C ALA A 297 -23.99 0.96 14.88
N LEU A 298 -22.99 1.12 14.03
CA LEU A 298 -21.80 0.26 14.03
C LEU A 298 -20.97 0.43 15.30
N LEU A 299 -20.75 1.68 15.76
CA LEU A 299 -20.03 1.95 17.01
C LEU A 299 -20.74 1.39 18.23
N GLU A 300 -22.06 1.56 18.35
CA GLU A 300 -22.89 0.98 19.43
C GLU A 300 -22.82 -0.54 19.46
N ALA A 301 -22.72 -1.17 18.27
CA ALA A 301 -22.44 -2.61 18.15
C ALA A 301 -20.99 -2.98 18.43
N GLY A 302 -20.11 -2.03 18.79
CA GLY A 302 -18.68 -2.23 19.01
C GLY A 302 -17.90 -2.54 17.75
N VAL A 303 -18.36 -2.07 16.58
CA VAL A 303 -17.71 -2.21 15.29
C VAL A 303 -17.11 -0.87 14.86
N VAL A 304 -15.79 -0.79 14.76
CA VAL A 304 -15.08 0.42 14.31
C VAL A 304 -14.77 0.29 12.82
N VAL A 305 -15.33 1.17 12.01
CA VAL A 305 -15.09 1.27 10.57
C VAL A 305 -14.36 2.56 10.22
N ARG A 306 -13.84 2.65 9.01
CA ARG A 306 -13.19 3.88 8.57
C ARG A 306 -14.22 4.88 8.03
N ASP A 307 -14.37 5.98 8.72
CA ASP A 307 -15.13 7.13 8.26
C ASP A 307 -14.45 7.77 7.04
N GLN A 308 -15.21 7.94 5.95
CA GLN A 308 -14.77 8.60 4.72
C GLN A 308 -15.46 9.93 4.47
N ARG A 309 -16.41 10.34 5.33
CA ARG A 309 -17.28 11.50 5.11
C ARG A 309 -16.55 12.84 5.01
N ALA A 310 -15.37 12.96 5.59
CA ALA A 310 -14.50 14.12 5.42
C ALA A 310 -13.73 14.14 4.09
N VAL A 311 -13.77 13.05 3.32
CA VAL A 311 -13.09 12.96 2.03
C VAL A 311 -13.99 13.57 0.95
N PRO A 312 -13.48 14.48 0.11
CA PRO A 312 -14.26 15.06 -0.97
C PRO A 312 -14.95 13.99 -1.83
N ARG A 313 -16.22 14.22 -2.18
CA ARG A 313 -17.09 13.32 -2.96
C ARG A 313 -17.54 12.03 -2.24
N LEU A 314 -17.17 11.83 -0.96
CA LEU A 314 -17.53 10.67 -0.15
C LEU A 314 -18.25 11.04 1.15
N SER A 315 -18.98 12.18 1.18
CA SER A 315 -19.66 12.72 2.38
C SER A 315 -20.70 11.78 3.00
N ASP A 316 -21.08 10.74 2.31
CA ASP A 316 -22.06 9.73 2.66
C ASP A 316 -21.49 8.31 2.72
N ALA A 317 -20.16 8.17 2.78
CA ALA A 317 -19.50 6.88 2.65
C ALA A 317 -18.71 6.45 3.89
N LEU A 318 -18.74 5.14 4.15
CA LEU A 318 -17.90 4.45 5.11
C LEU A 318 -17.09 3.37 4.39
N ARG A 319 -15.84 3.12 4.82
CA ARG A 319 -15.05 1.99 4.35
C ARG A 319 -15.01 0.90 5.42
N ILE A 320 -15.51 -0.27 5.07
CA ILE A 320 -15.63 -1.44 5.94
C ILE A 320 -14.57 -2.45 5.54
N THR A 321 -13.64 -2.77 6.45
CA THR A 321 -12.65 -3.83 6.24
C THR A 321 -13.33 -5.19 6.34
N ILE A 322 -12.99 -6.13 5.48
CA ILE A 322 -13.50 -7.50 5.54
C ILE A 322 -12.87 -8.22 6.73
N GLY A 323 -13.71 -8.65 7.67
CA GLY A 323 -13.34 -9.42 8.84
C GLY A 323 -13.57 -10.93 8.67
N THR A 324 -13.57 -11.66 9.79
CA THR A 324 -14.06 -13.04 9.84
C THR A 324 -15.57 -13.07 9.58
N PRO A 325 -16.17 -14.27 9.26
CA PRO A 325 -17.62 -14.40 9.11
C PRO A 325 -18.39 -13.78 10.27
N ASP A 326 -18.05 -14.09 11.52
CA ASP A 326 -18.71 -13.57 12.73
C ASP A 326 -18.60 -12.02 12.84
N GLN A 327 -17.45 -11.46 12.46
CA GLN A 327 -17.25 -10.00 12.46
C GLN A 327 -18.10 -9.33 11.38
N ASN A 328 -18.17 -9.93 10.20
CA ASN A 328 -19.02 -9.43 9.11
C ASN A 328 -20.51 -9.57 9.42
N ASP A 329 -20.93 -10.65 10.08
CA ASP A 329 -22.32 -10.82 10.55
C ASP A 329 -22.69 -9.78 11.61
N ARG A 330 -21.75 -9.39 12.47
CA ARG A 330 -21.96 -8.31 13.42
C ARG A 330 -22.14 -6.96 12.71
N VAL A 331 -21.41 -6.69 11.62
CA VAL A 331 -21.65 -5.52 10.77
C VAL A 331 -23.06 -5.52 10.22
N LEU A 332 -23.50 -6.63 9.61
CA LEU A 332 -24.84 -6.77 9.03
C LEU A 332 -25.92 -6.60 10.10
N GLY A 333 -25.81 -7.27 11.23
CA GLY A 333 -26.77 -7.19 12.33
C GLY A 333 -26.87 -5.79 12.95
N ALA A 334 -25.79 -5.00 12.97
CA ALA A 334 -25.82 -3.63 13.45
C ALA A 334 -26.62 -2.71 12.51
N LEU A 335 -26.42 -2.88 11.20
CA LEU A 335 -27.08 -2.05 10.18
C LEU A 335 -28.57 -2.44 10.00
N GLN A 336 -28.94 -3.72 10.21
CA GLN A 336 -30.33 -4.19 10.10
C GLN A 336 -31.18 -3.80 11.30
N ARG A 337 -30.69 -3.91 12.55
CA ARG A 337 -31.45 -3.57 13.78
C ARG A 337 -31.91 -2.10 13.82
N LYS A 338 -31.18 -1.19 13.17
CA LYS A 338 -31.60 0.20 13.06
C LYS A 338 -32.91 0.37 12.29
N GLN A 339 -33.22 -0.55 11.38
CA GLN A 339 -34.43 -0.49 10.55
C GLN A 339 -35.69 -0.87 11.33
N GLU A 340 -35.58 -1.75 12.34
CA GLU A 340 -36.72 -2.17 13.19
C GLU A 340 -37.06 -1.12 14.25
N ALA A 341 -36.16 -0.15 14.50
CA ALA A 341 -36.33 0.89 15.52
C ALA A 341 -36.72 2.28 14.94
N ALA A 342 -36.76 2.43 13.61
CA ALA A 342 -37.14 3.66 12.90
C ALA A 342 -38.51 3.52 12.25
#